data_50ca29417f620aceebd473ecc5ef1a17
#
_entry.id   50ca29417f620aceebd473ecc5ef1a17
#
_cell.length_a   1.000
_cell.length_b   1.000
_cell.length_c   1.000
_cell.angle_alpha   90.00
_cell.angle_beta   90.00
_cell.angle_gamma   90.00
#
_symmetry.space_group_name_H-M   'P 1'
#
loop_
_entity.id
_entity.type
_entity.pdbx_description
1 polymer ?
#
loop_
_entity_poly.entity_id
_entity_poly.type
_entity_poly.pdbx_seq_one_letter_code
_entity_poly.pdbx_strand_id
1 'polypeptide(L)'
;MVKVSAILLGAGESKRMGLNKLTLPWGRRTLFEHCLNTLIRSDINEVVVVLGGKTADLRGSLERTGAKVVINPFYRKGMSTSIRRGVRAIDPASQGILIALGDQPFLKAATINALVRAFAMRDRAILVPTFQGKKGHPVIFHRKFEEELLKLEGDAGARSIIQRHPGDVMSVRVRSEGVLKDIDTRDDYRKGRMGCGYRWKPDGVSMS
;
A
#
# COMPACT_ATOMS: atom_id res chain seq x y z
N MET A 1 21.01 5.70 -10.15
CA MET A 1 20.17 5.23 -9.03
C MET A 1 19.06 4.34 -9.58
N VAL A 2 18.76 3.24 -8.90
CA VAL A 2 17.64 2.36 -9.28
C VAL A 2 16.32 3.10 -9.07
N LYS A 3 15.44 3.12 -10.08
CA LYS A 3 14.11 3.73 -9.99
C LYS A 3 13.08 2.71 -9.49
N VAL A 4 12.31 3.07 -8.45
CA VAL A 4 11.21 2.26 -7.92
C VAL A 4 9.93 3.08 -7.93
N SER A 5 8.90 2.59 -8.63
CA SER A 5 7.54 3.13 -8.54
C SER A 5 6.73 2.36 -7.50
N ALA A 6 5.99 3.06 -6.66
CA ALA A 6 5.06 2.46 -5.72
C ALA A 6 3.63 2.49 -6.25
N ILE A 7 2.91 1.39 -6.07
CA ILE A 7 1.46 1.27 -6.29
C ILE A 7 0.81 1.17 -4.91
N LEU A 8 0.03 2.19 -4.54
CA LEU A 8 -0.76 2.20 -3.31
C LEU A 8 -2.19 1.76 -3.61
N LEU A 9 -2.59 0.61 -3.09
CA LEU A 9 -3.91 0.03 -3.33
C LEU A 9 -4.94 0.59 -2.35
N GLY A 10 -5.94 1.30 -2.87
CA GLY A 10 -7.03 1.94 -2.12
C GLY A 10 -8.43 1.57 -2.63
N ALA A 11 -8.57 0.50 -3.39
CA ALA A 11 -9.84 0.13 -4.01
C ALA A 11 -10.65 -0.93 -3.22
N GLY A 12 -10.27 -1.27 -1.98
CA GLY A 12 -10.94 -2.27 -1.16
C GLY A 12 -12.34 -1.83 -0.67
N GLU A 13 -13.27 -2.78 -0.55
CA GLU A 13 -14.67 -2.51 -0.17
C GLU A 13 -14.91 -2.31 1.33
N SER A 14 -13.91 -2.57 2.19
CA SER A 14 -14.02 -2.47 3.66
C SER A 14 -15.23 -3.21 4.25
N LYS A 15 -15.57 -4.39 3.70
CA LYS A 15 -16.81 -5.15 4.02
C LYS A 15 -17.00 -5.41 5.51
N ARG A 16 -15.92 -5.77 6.23
CA ARG A 16 -15.95 -6.09 7.68
C ARG A 16 -16.24 -4.89 8.57
N MET A 17 -15.94 -3.68 8.13
CA MET A 17 -16.17 -2.47 8.92
C MET A 17 -17.54 -1.83 8.68
N GLY A 18 -18.23 -2.18 7.58
CA GLY A 18 -19.50 -1.58 7.19
C GLY A 18 -19.41 -0.12 6.69
N LEU A 19 -18.20 0.47 6.72
CA LEU A 19 -17.91 1.83 6.28
C LEU A 19 -16.54 1.86 5.58
N ASN A 20 -16.27 2.90 4.82
CA ASN A 20 -15.00 3.03 4.12
C ASN A 20 -13.87 3.36 5.11
N LYS A 21 -13.08 2.35 5.51
CA LYS A 21 -11.98 2.52 6.47
C LYS A 21 -10.91 3.50 6.02
N LEU A 22 -10.71 3.64 4.71
CA LEU A 22 -9.64 4.46 4.13
C LEU A 22 -9.89 5.97 4.31
N THR A 23 -11.17 6.36 4.43
CA THR A 23 -11.55 7.75 4.68
C THR A 23 -11.64 8.12 6.17
N LEU A 24 -11.43 7.14 7.07
CA LEU A 24 -11.47 7.40 8.51
C LEU A 24 -10.33 8.33 8.96
N PRO A 25 -10.59 9.20 9.94
CA PRO A 25 -9.58 10.10 10.52
C PRO A 25 -8.40 9.33 11.14
N TRP A 26 -7.17 9.68 10.74
CA TRP A 26 -5.92 9.17 11.29
C TRP A 26 -4.96 10.34 11.58
N GLY A 27 -5.04 10.86 12.76
CA GLY A 27 -4.42 12.14 13.10
C GLY A 27 -5.09 13.29 12.34
N ARG A 28 -4.27 14.10 11.65
CA ARG A 28 -4.74 15.25 10.84
C ARG A 28 -5.11 14.87 9.39
N ARG A 29 -5.08 13.59 9.05
CA ARG A 29 -5.32 13.05 7.71
C ARG A 29 -6.35 11.94 7.78
N THR A 30 -6.77 11.45 6.63
CA THR A 30 -7.43 10.15 6.55
C THR A 30 -6.39 9.04 6.69
N LEU A 31 -6.82 7.82 7.01
CA LEU A 31 -5.96 6.64 7.08
C LEU A 31 -5.21 6.43 5.77
N PHE A 32 -5.89 6.59 4.64
CA PHE A 32 -5.28 6.43 3.32
C PHE A 32 -4.24 7.52 3.01
N GLU A 33 -4.56 8.78 3.28
CA GLU A 33 -3.61 9.89 3.10
C GLU A 33 -2.38 9.74 3.99
N HIS A 34 -2.52 9.14 5.17
CA HIS A 34 -1.38 8.81 6.04
C HIS A 34 -0.47 7.77 5.38
N CYS A 35 -1.02 6.68 4.83
CA CYS A 35 -0.26 5.67 4.10
C CYS A 35 0.42 6.27 2.87
N LEU A 36 -0.27 7.09 2.09
CA LEU A 36 0.30 7.80 0.94
C LEU A 36 1.47 8.69 1.35
N ASN A 37 1.30 9.49 2.41
CA ASN A 37 2.36 10.38 2.88
C ASN A 37 3.61 9.62 3.35
N THR A 38 3.45 8.39 3.86
CA THR A 38 4.59 7.53 4.22
C THR A 38 5.39 7.12 2.98
N LEU A 39 4.72 6.81 1.85
CA LEU A 39 5.38 6.52 0.57
C LEU A 39 6.07 7.76 0.00
N ILE A 40 5.40 8.91 -0.03
CA ILE A 40 5.96 10.17 -0.55
C ILE A 40 7.21 10.60 0.23
N ARG A 41 7.30 10.30 1.53
CA ARG A 41 8.46 10.60 2.38
C ARG A 41 9.57 9.55 2.32
N SER A 42 9.44 8.54 1.48
CA SER A 42 10.44 7.48 1.31
C SER A 42 11.24 7.66 0.02
N ASP A 43 12.27 6.82 -0.17
CA ASP A 43 13.15 6.84 -1.33
C ASP A 43 12.46 6.26 -2.60
N ILE A 44 11.17 6.53 -2.76
CA ILE A 44 10.35 6.14 -3.93
C ILE A 44 10.35 7.25 -4.95
N ASN A 45 10.51 6.90 -6.23
CA ASN A 45 10.59 7.87 -7.34
C ASN A 45 9.21 8.35 -7.82
N GLU A 46 8.21 7.48 -7.73
CA GLU A 46 6.85 7.75 -8.18
C GLU A 46 5.85 7.00 -7.31
N VAL A 47 4.71 7.61 -7.01
CA VAL A 47 3.59 6.94 -6.35
C VAL A 47 2.36 6.98 -7.24
N VAL A 48 1.87 5.80 -7.61
CA VAL A 48 0.60 5.59 -8.31
C VAL A 48 -0.43 5.11 -7.28
N VAL A 49 -1.49 5.87 -7.10
CA VAL A 49 -2.62 5.55 -6.24
C VAL A 49 -3.71 4.91 -7.06
N VAL A 50 -4.20 3.73 -6.64
CA VAL A 50 -5.31 3.04 -7.31
C VAL A 50 -6.54 3.08 -6.40
N LEU A 51 -7.56 3.83 -6.83
CA LEU A 51 -8.83 3.98 -6.11
C LEU A 51 -9.94 3.12 -6.74
N GLY A 52 -10.91 2.71 -5.91
CA GLY A 52 -12.18 2.10 -6.35
C GLY A 52 -13.34 3.08 -6.21
N GLY A 53 -14.57 2.64 -6.58
CA GLY A 53 -15.74 3.51 -6.57
C GLY A 53 -16.01 4.21 -5.24
N LYS A 54 -15.84 3.52 -4.11
CA LYS A 54 -16.06 4.08 -2.75
C LYS A 54 -14.96 5.05 -2.28
N THR A 55 -13.83 5.12 -2.97
CA THR A 55 -12.69 5.98 -2.63
C THR A 55 -12.42 7.03 -3.69
N ALA A 56 -13.24 7.07 -4.75
CA ALA A 56 -13.08 8.02 -5.84
C ALA A 56 -13.10 9.48 -5.37
N ASP A 57 -13.88 9.79 -4.33
CA ASP A 57 -14.00 11.14 -3.74
C ASP A 57 -12.67 11.64 -3.15
N LEU A 58 -11.74 10.74 -2.80
CA LEU A 58 -10.40 11.13 -2.35
C LEU A 58 -9.51 11.67 -3.48
N ARG A 59 -9.91 11.51 -4.75
CA ARG A 59 -9.08 11.82 -5.91
C ARG A 59 -8.48 13.23 -5.84
N GLY A 60 -9.32 14.24 -5.67
CA GLY A 60 -8.86 15.63 -5.68
C GLY A 60 -7.87 15.99 -4.56
N SER A 61 -8.03 15.40 -3.36
CA SER A 61 -7.08 15.60 -2.25
C SER A 61 -5.74 14.92 -2.51
N LEU A 62 -5.77 13.76 -3.15
CA LEU A 62 -4.56 12.95 -3.39
C LEU A 62 -3.75 13.49 -4.58
N GLU A 63 -4.38 13.98 -5.64
CA GLU A 63 -3.70 14.61 -6.79
C GLU A 63 -2.86 15.83 -6.35
N ARG A 64 -3.33 16.59 -5.35
CA ARG A 64 -2.57 17.72 -4.78
C ARG A 64 -1.28 17.32 -4.08
N THR A 65 -1.07 16.03 -3.81
CA THR A 65 0.17 15.51 -3.22
C THR A 65 1.28 15.22 -4.22
N GLY A 66 1.01 15.35 -5.52
CA GLY A 66 1.90 14.95 -6.61
C GLY A 66 1.83 13.46 -6.97
N ALA A 67 0.97 12.68 -6.30
CA ALA A 67 0.75 11.27 -6.66
C ALA A 67 -0.11 11.15 -7.91
N LYS A 68 0.20 10.18 -8.77
CA LYS A 68 -0.61 9.84 -9.94
C LYS A 68 -1.82 9.01 -9.49
N VAL A 69 -3.02 9.54 -9.67
CA VAL A 69 -4.25 8.87 -9.24
C VAL A 69 -4.95 8.20 -10.41
N VAL A 70 -5.27 6.92 -10.28
CA VAL A 70 -6.02 6.15 -11.28
C VAL A 70 -7.22 5.47 -10.63
N ILE A 71 -8.35 5.49 -11.34
CA ILE A 71 -9.58 4.83 -10.90
C ILE A 71 -9.66 3.44 -11.52
N ASN A 72 -9.97 2.44 -10.70
CA ASN A 72 -10.26 1.09 -11.11
C ASN A 72 -11.79 0.83 -11.07
N PRO A 73 -12.51 0.85 -12.19
CA PRO A 73 -13.94 0.57 -12.21
C PRO A 73 -14.25 -0.91 -11.93
N PHE A 74 -13.28 -1.79 -12.10
CA PHE A 74 -13.43 -3.24 -11.93
C PHE A 74 -12.97 -3.74 -10.55
N TYR A 75 -12.80 -2.87 -9.56
CA TYR A 75 -12.26 -3.22 -8.24
C TYR A 75 -13.00 -4.36 -7.54
N ARG A 76 -14.32 -4.55 -7.82
CA ARG A 76 -15.12 -5.65 -7.28
C ARG A 76 -14.74 -7.03 -7.81
N LYS A 77 -14.00 -7.10 -8.93
CA LYS A 77 -13.51 -8.36 -9.50
C LYS A 77 -12.21 -8.85 -8.83
N GLY A 78 -11.81 -8.24 -7.73
CA GLY A 78 -10.67 -8.66 -6.92
C GLY A 78 -9.46 -7.73 -6.99
N MET A 79 -8.53 -7.94 -6.06
CA MET A 79 -7.32 -7.12 -5.88
C MET A 79 -6.44 -7.10 -7.13
N SER A 80 -6.39 -8.18 -7.89
CA SER A 80 -5.63 -8.31 -9.14
C SER A 80 -5.93 -7.19 -10.13
N THR A 81 -7.21 -6.76 -10.23
CA THR A 81 -7.62 -5.69 -11.16
C THR A 81 -7.00 -4.35 -10.78
N SER A 82 -6.84 -4.10 -9.48
CA SER A 82 -6.21 -2.88 -8.97
C SER A 82 -4.69 -2.93 -9.18
N ILE A 83 -4.04 -4.07 -8.96
CA ILE A 83 -2.61 -4.26 -9.25
C ILE A 83 -2.35 -4.01 -10.73
N ARG A 84 -3.11 -4.67 -11.63
CA ARG A 84 -2.98 -4.48 -13.10
C ARG A 84 -3.17 -3.02 -13.52
N ARG A 85 -4.13 -2.32 -12.89
CA ARG A 85 -4.38 -0.90 -13.18
C ARG A 85 -3.20 -0.03 -12.77
N GLY A 86 -2.61 -0.30 -11.60
CA GLY A 86 -1.42 0.38 -11.11
C GLY A 86 -0.20 0.11 -11.99
N VAL A 87 0.07 -1.17 -12.31
CA VAL A 87 1.21 -1.56 -13.15
C VAL A 87 1.18 -0.88 -14.53
N ARG A 88 0.01 -0.74 -15.16
CA ARG A 88 -0.11 0.00 -16.43
C ARG A 88 0.10 1.51 -16.31
N ALA A 89 0.12 2.03 -15.10
CA ALA A 89 0.19 3.47 -14.86
C ALA A 89 1.57 3.95 -14.37
N ILE A 90 2.47 3.04 -13.95
CA ILE A 90 3.81 3.41 -13.48
C ILE A 90 4.71 3.88 -14.62
N ASP A 91 5.77 4.62 -14.25
CA ASP A 91 6.83 5.03 -15.19
C ASP A 91 7.45 3.79 -15.87
N PRO A 92 7.47 3.73 -17.22
CA PRO A 92 8.11 2.64 -17.95
C PRO A 92 9.63 2.51 -17.67
N ALA A 93 10.27 3.55 -17.17
CA ALA A 93 11.68 3.52 -16.79
C ALA A 93 11.94 2.95 -15.38
N SER A 94 10.88 2.62 -14.61
CA SER A 94 11.06 2.03 -13.29
C SER A 94 11.54 0.59 -13.36
N GLN A 95 12.56 0.27 -12.59
CA GLN A 95 13.15 -1.08 -12.49
C GLN A 95 12.47 -1.91 -11.41
N GLY A 96 11.93 -1.26 -10.37
CA GLY A 96 11.20 -1.88 -9.26
C GLY A 96 9.75 -1.43 -9.19
N ILE A 97 8.86 -2.36 -8.88
CA ILE A 97 7.42 -2.16 -8.68
C ILE A 97 7.11 -2.51 -7.22
N LEU A 98 6.91 -1.49 -6.38
CA LEU A 98 6.53 -1.68 -4.97
C LEU A 98 5.01 -1.72 -4.88
N ILE A 99 4.45 -2.77 -4.28
CA ILE A 99 3.01 -2.90 -4.03
C ILE A 99 2.76 -2.70 -2.55
N ALA A 100 2.04 -1.63 -2.19
CA ALA A 100 1.66 -1.26 -0.83
C ALA A 100 0.13 -1.25 -0.66
N LEU A 101 -0.30 -1.49 0.58
CA LEU A 101 -1.72 -1.48 0.96
C LEU A 101 -2.08 -0.17 1.66
N GLY A 102 -3.24 0.39 1.31
CA GLY A 102 -3.72 1.68 1.85
C GLY A 102 -4.30 1.61 3.26
N ASP A 103 -4.30 0.43 3.88
CA ASP A 103 -4.80 0.15 5.23
C ASP A 103 -3.70 -0.22 6.23
N GLN A 104 -2.43 0.03 5.90
CA GLN A 104 -1.26 -0.23 6.75
C GLN A 104 -0.62 1.07 7.30
N PRO A 105 -1.28 1.80 8.20
CA PRO A 105 -0.81 3.10 8.69
C PRO A 105 0.41 3.00 9.62
N PHE A 106 0.78 1.80 10.08
CA PHE A 106 1.96 1.59 10.93
C PHE A 106 3.25 1.38 10.13
N LEU A 107 3.16 1.32 8.80
CA LEU A 107 4.32 1.24 7.92
C LEU A 107 5.16 2.52 8.05
N LYS A 108 6.47 2.37 8.18
CA LYS A 108 7.41 3.50 8.33
C LYS A 108 8.18 3.72 7.03
N ALA A 109 8.45 4.98 6.69
CA ALA A 109 9.28 5.34 5.54
C ALA A 109 10.68 4.67 5.61
N ALA A 110 11.28 4.57 6.81
CA ALA A 110 12.56 3.88 7.00
C ALA A 110 12.52 2.40 6.60
N THR A 111 11.36 1.73 6.74
CA THR A 111 11.16 0.35 6.29
C THR A 111 11.15 0.27 4.77
N ILE A 112 10.44 1.19 4.11
CA ILE A 112 10.38 1.29 2.65
C ILE A 112 11.79 1.56 2.11
N ASN A 113 12.52 2.51 2.70
CA ASN A 113 13.89 2.87 2.31
C ASN A 113 14.85 1.68 2.46
N ALA A 114 14.68 0.85 3.50
CA ALA A 114 15.47 -0.37 3.67
C ALA A 114 15.22 -1.38 2.53
N LEU A 115 13.95 -1.53 2.09
CA LEU A 115 13.59 -2.38 0.95
C LEU A 115 14.16 -1.83 -0.37
N VAL A 116 14.05 -0.52 -0.61
CA VAL A 116 14.59 0.13 -1.82
C VAL A 116 16.11 -0.02 -1.90
N ARG A 117 16.81 0.19 -0.77
CA ARG A 117 18.27 -0.03 -0.71
C ARG A 117 18.65 -1.49 -0.95
N ALA A 118 17.92 -2.43 -0.34
CA ALA A 118 18.16 -3.86 -0.56
C ALA A 118 17.91 -4.25 -2.03
N PHE A 119 16.90 -3.66 -2.67
CA PHE A 119 16.61 -3.86 -4.09
C PHE A 119 17.75 -3.34 -4.99
N ALA A 120 18.31 -2.18 -4.67
CA ALA A 120 19.43 -1.60 -5.43
C ALA A 120 20.74 -2.40 -5.34
N MET A 121 20.92 -3.20 -4.29
CA MET A 121 22.17 -3.91 -4.00
C MET A 121 22.19 -5.38 -4.44
N ARG A 122 21.08 -5.95 -4.91
CA ARG A 122 20.95 -7.41 -5.03
C ARG A 122 20.29 -7.86 -6.33
N ASP A 123 20.79 -8.99 -6.88
CA ASP A 123 20.23 -9.67 -8.06
C ASP A 123 18.90 -10.41 -7.80
N ARG A 124 18.31 -10.25 -6.64
CA ARG A 124 17.02 -10.88 -6.32
C ARG A 124 15.87 -10.04 -6.81
N ALA A 125 14.91 -10.71 -7.41
CA ALA A 125 13.89 -10.03 -8.19
C ALA A 125 12.58 -9.78 -7.42
N ILE A 126 12.38 -10.39 -6.23
CA ILE A 126 11.24 -10.17 -5.35
C ILE A 126 11.72 -9.94 -3.93
N LEU A 127 11.47 -8.76 -3.35
CA LEU A 127 11.84 -8.44 -1.98
C LEU A 127 10.61 -8.40 -1.09
N VAL A 128 10.64 -9.20 -0.02
CA VAL A 128 9.55 -9.31 0.96
C VAL A 128 10.07 -8.92 2.33
N PRO A 129 9.49 -7.90 3.01
CA PRO A 129 9.88 -7.59 4.38
C PRO A 129 9.48 -8.70 5.33
N THR A 130 10.33 -8.95 6.32
CA THR A 130 10.04 -9.93 7.38
C THR A 130 10.25 -9.32 8.76
N PHE A 131 9.26 -9.52 9.64
CA PHE A 131 9.37 -9.18 11.05
C PHE A 131 9.14 -10.44 11.88
N GLN A 132 10.10 -10.81 12.73
CA GLN A 132 10.08 -12.05 13.54
C GLN A 132 9.73 -13.30 12.70
N GLY A 133 10.33 -13.43 11.51
CA GLY A 133 10.12 -14.56 10.60
C GLY A 133 8.82 -14.52 9.78
N LYS A 134 7.89 -13.64 10.07
CA LYS A 134 6.63 -13.48 9.33
C LYS A 134 6.80 -12.51 8.15
N LYS A 135 6.36 -12.93 6.97
CA LYS A 135 6.36 -12.12 5.74
C LYS A 135 5.25 -11.06 5.77
N GLY A 136 5.55 -9.83 5.35
CA GLY A 136 4.61 -8.70 5.35
C GLY A 136 4.62 -7.90 4.06
N HIS A 137 4.07 -6.70 4.11
CA HIS A 137 4.01 -5.71 3.05
C HIS A 137 4.79 -4.44 3.45
N PRO A 138 5.21 -3.62 2.45
CA PRO A 138 5.04 -3.75 1.00
C PRO A 138 6.02 -4.75 0.39
N VAL A 139 5.71 -5.23 -0.82
CA VAL A 139 6.59 -6.13 -1.58
C VAL A 139 7.14 -5.39 -2.79
N ILE A 140 8.44 -5.53 -3.09
CA ILE A 140 9.03 -5.01 -4.34
C ILE A 140 9.21 -6.17 -5.31
N PHE A 141 8.74 -5.99 -6.53
CA PHE A 141 8.98 -6.85 -7.67
C PHE A 141 9.93 -6.15 -8.64
N HIS A 142 10.92 -6.88 -9.16
CA HIS A 142 11.68 -6.42 -10.32
C HIS A 142 10.76 -6.35 -11.54
N ARG A 143 11.00 -5.41 -12.45
CA ARG A 143 10.19 -5.19 -13.64
C ARG A 143 10.03 -6.44 -14.53
N LYS A 144 10.96 -7.39 -14.49
CA LYS A 144 10.83 -8.67 -15.20
C LYS A 144 9.52 -9.41 -14.89
N PHE A 145 8.86 -9.13 -13.75
CA PHE A 145 7.57 -9.70 -13.36
C PHE A 145 6.36 -8.87 -13.83
N GLU A 146 6.57 -7.80 -14.61
CA GLU A 146 5.48 -6.95 -15.07
C GLU A 146 4.39 -7.74 -15.81
N GLU A 147 4.77 -8.63 -16.72
CA GLU A 147 3.80 -9.45 -17.46
C GLU A 147 3.01 -10.38 -16.55
N GLU A 148 3.65 -10.99 -15.54
CA GLU A 148 2.94 -11.82 -14.58
C GLU A 148 2.00 -11.01 -13.69
N LEU A 149 2.42 -9.82 -13.25
CA LEU A 149 1.56 -8.89 -12.52
C LEU A 149 0.35 -8.46 -13.36
N LEU A 150 0.52 -8.27 -14.67
CA LEU A 150 -0.56 -7.94 -15.59
C LEU A 150 -1.50 -9.11 -15.90
N LYS A 151 -1.06 -10.36 -15.68
CA LYS A 151 -1.85 -11.59 -15.86
C LYS A 151 -2.54 -12.07 -14.56
N LEU A 152 -2.37 -11.34 -13.44
CA LEU A 152 -3.02 -11.71 -12.17
C LEU A 152 -4.55 -11.73 -12.28
N GLU A 153 -5.18 -12.69 -11.59
CA GLU A 153 -6.64 -12.86 -11.54
C GLU A 153 -7.12 -13.01 -10.09
N GLY A 154 -8.38 -12.68 -9.84
CA GLY A 154 -9.04 -12.86 -8.55
C GLY A 154 -8.45 -12.03 -7.40
N ASP A 155 -8.63 -12.52 -6.16
CA ASP A 155 -8.27 -11.82 -4.93
C ASP A 155 -6.89 -12.21 -4.35
N ALA A 156 -6.20 -13.19 -4.94
CA ALA A 156 -4.93 -13.70 -4.41
C ALA A 156 -3.79 -12.67 -4.41
N GLY A 157 -4.01 -11.54 -5.06
CA GLY A 157 -3.00 -10.49 -5.20
C GLY A 157 -1.71 -11.02 -5.82
N ALA A 158 -0.57 -10.39 -5.50
CA ALA A 158 0.73 -10.82 -6.02
C ALA A 158 1.36 -12.01 -5.25
N ARG A 159 0.65 -12.58 -4.26
CA ARG A 159 1.14 -13.72 -3.46
C ARG A 159 1.42 -14.96 -4.30
N SER A 160 0.62 -15.21 -5.33
CA SER A 160 0.80 -16.33 -6.25
C SER A 160 2.13 -16.26 -7.02
N ILE A 161 2.60 -15.06 -7.39
CA ILE A 161 3.91 -14.86 -8.04
C ILE A 161 5.03 -15.21 -7.05
N ILE A 162 4.95 -14.73 -5.81
CA ILE A 162 5.93 -15.03 -4.75
C ILE A 162 6.05 -16.54 -4.53
N GLN A 163 4.93 -17.28 -4.59
CA GLN A 163 4.89 -18.72 -4.39
C GLN A 163 5.47 -19.50 -5.56
N ARG A 164 5.29 -19.02 -6.81
CA ARG A 164 5.84 -19.66 -8.02
C ARG A 164 7.34 -19.45 -8.18
N HIS A 165 7.89 -18.39 -7.61
CA HIS A 165 9.29 -18.01 -7.79
C HIS A 165 10.08 -17.96 -6.46
N PRO A 166 10.12 -19.05 -5.66
CA PRO A 166 10.78 -19.03 -4.35
C PRO A 166 12.28 -18.73 -4.45
N GLY A 167 12.93 -19.11 -5.56
CA GLY A 167 14.34 -18.82 -5.83
C GLY A 167 14.65 -17.35 -6.08
N ASP A 168 13.68 -16.57 -6.54
CA ASP A 168 13.80 -15.13 -6.77
C ASP A 168 13.47 -14.28 -5.53
N VAL A 169 12.93 -14.91 -4.47
CA VAL A 169 12.50 -14.20 -3.27
C VAL A 169 13.66 -13.94 -2.33
N MET A 170 13.81 -12.70 -1.93
CA MET A 170 14.69 -12.27 -0.84
C MET A 170 13.85 -11.73 0.33
N SER A 171 14.05 -12.33 1.50
CA SER A 171 13.50 -11.80 2.76
C SER A 171 14.38 -10.69 3.32
N VAL A 172 13.80 -9.52 3.53
CA VAL A 172 14.48 -8.37 4.14
C VAL A 172 14.00 -8.22 5.57
N ARG A 173 14.89 -8.48 6.54
CA ARG A 173 14.57 -8.34 7.97
C ARG A 173 14.38 -6.87 8.32
N VAL A 174 13.22 -6.51 8.88
CA VAL A 174 12.90 -5.15 9.30
C VAL A 174 12.66 -5.07 10.81
N ARG A 175 12.82 -3.86 11.37
CA ARG A 175 12.67 -3.61 12.82
C ARG A 175 11.25 -3.27 13.24
N SER A 176 10.34 -2.99 12.29
CA SER A 176 8.97 -2.56 12.58
C SER A 176 7.97 -3.65 12.26
N GLU A 177 7.11 -3.98 13.23
CA GLU A 177 5.95 -4.85 13.02
C GLU A 177 4.88 -4.26 12.09
N GLY A 178 4.98 -2.97 11.76
CA GLY A 178 4.04 -2.28 10.87
C GLY A 178 3.88 -2.92 9.49
N VAL A 179 4.82 -3.78 9.07
CA VAL A 179 4.72 -4.58 7.84
C VAL A 179 3.69 -5.70 7.92
N LEU A 180 3.24 -6.05 9.14
CA LEU A 180 2.26 -7.11 9.42
C LEU A 180 0.90 -6.57 9.88
N LYS A 181 0.81 -5.24 10.13
CA LYS A 181 -0.38 -4.63 10.77
C LYS A 181 -1.19 -3.85 9.75
N ASP A 182 -2.36 -4.33 9.48
CA ASP A 182 -3.45 -3.67 8.75
C ASP A 182 -4.61 -3.28 9.68
N ILE A 183 -5.43 -2.37 9.22
CA ILE A 183 -6.67 -1.98 9.89
C ILE A 183 -7.83 -2.67 9.18
N ASP A 184 -8.32 -3.77 9.75
CA ASP A 184 -9.39 -4.57 9.15
C ASP A 184 -10.72 -4.46 9.89
N THR A 185 -10.67 -4.19 11.20
CA THR A 185 -11.85 -4.10 12.06
C THR A 185 -11.93 -2.72 12.76
N ARG A 186 -13.12 -2.43 13.31
CA ARG A 186 -13.30 -1.23 14.16
C ARG A 186 -12.41 -1.26 15.40
N ASP A 187 -12.12 -2.45 15.91
CA ASP A 187 -11.24 -2.63 17.07
C ASP A 187 -9.77 -2.33 16.71
N ASP A 188 -9.28 -2.83 15.56
CA ASP A 188 -7.94 -2.48 15.05
C ASP A 188 -7.80 -0.97 14.90
N TYR A 189 -8.83 -0.33 14.34
CA TYR A 189 -8.85 1.13 14.17
C TYR A 189 -8.79 1.86 15.52
N ARG A 190 -9.59 1.45 16.51
CA ARG A 190 -9.59 2.07 17.84
C ARG A 190 -8.23 1.92 18.52
N LYS A 191 -7.69 0.69 18.56
CA LYS A 191 -6.38 0.40 19.17
C LYS A 191 -5.25 1.14 18.47
N GLY A 192 -5.23 1.11 17.14
CA GLY A 192 -4.20 1.78 16.34
C GLY A 192 -4.17 3.28 16.53
N ARG A 193 -5.34 3.89 16.62
CA ARG A 193 -5.50 5.33 16.79
C ARG A 193 -5.03 5.84 18.16
N MET A 194 -5.19 5.07 19.24
CA MET A 194 -4.68 5.44 20.56
C MET A 194 -3.17 5.61 20.56
N GLY A 195 -2.43 4.82 19.77
CA GLY A 195 -0.98 4.92 19.64
C GLY A 195 -0.49 6.13 18.84
N CYS A 196 -1.37 6.84 18.10
CA CYS A 196 -1.01 7.99 17.27
C CYS A 196 -1.03 9.34 18.01
N GLY A 197 -1.26 9.36 19.33
CA GLY A 197 -1.22 10.60 20.15
C GLY A 197 -2.31 11.62 19.86
N TYR A 198 -3.28 11.29 19.01
CA TYR A 198 -4.38 12.19 18.64
C TYR A 198 -5.65 11.87 19.41
N ARG A 199 -6.02 12.71 20.38
CA ARG A 199 -7.35 12.71 20.99
C ARG A 199 -8.35 13.34 20.01
N TRP A 200 -9.16 12.52 19.37
CA TRP A 200 -10.35 13.01 18.67
C TRP A 200 -11.33 13.57 19.71
N LYS A 201 -11.68 14.84 19.60
CA LYS A 201 -12.86 15.39 20.23
C LYS A 201 -14.00 15.17 19.23
N PRO A 202 -15.08 14.48 19.57
CA PRO A 202 -16.28 14.49 18.74
C PRO A 202 -16.77 15.92 18.72
N ASP A 203 -16.68 16.56 17.56
CA ASP A 203 -17.23 17.90 17.37
C ASP A 203 -18.73 17.84 17.67
N GLY A 204 -19.16 18.68 18.58
CA GLY A 204 -20.44 18.90 19.13
C GLY A 204 -21.64 18.51 18.27
N VAL A 205 -22.32 17.45 18.67
CA VAL A 205 -23.76 17.40 18.53
C VAL A 205 -24.32 18.05 19.78
N SER A 206 -24.62 19.34 19.66
CA SER A 206 -25.50 20.05 20.56
C SER A 206 -26.86 19.37 20.46
N MET A 207 -27.23 18.62 21.50
CA MET A 207 -28.63 18.27 21.73
C MET A 207 -29.31 19.53 22.27
N SER A 208 -30.09 20.18 21.46
CA SER A 208 -31.20 21.02 21.85
C SER A 208 -32.49 20.26 21.75
#